data_4de582c4ca2f9c89f9c626f0bc5bb83b
#
_entry.id   4de582c4ca2f9c89f9c626f0bc5bb83b
#
_cell.length_a   1.000
_cell.length_b   1.000
_cell.length_c   1.000
_cell.angle_alpha   90.00
_cell.angle_beta   90.00
_cell.angle_gamma   90.00
#
_symmetry.space_group_name_H-M   'P 1'
#
loop_
_entity.id
_entity.type
_entity.pdbx_description
1 polymer ?
#
loop_
_entity_poly.entity_id
_entity_poly.type
_entity_poly.pdbx_seq_one_letter_code
_entity_poly.pdbx_strand_id
1 'polypeptide(L)'
;MCGRYTLSSKGDELALLFDLREVPQLPLRYNIAPTQETAVVRVERPGAPRRLDLLRWGLIPYWAKEASIGNRMINARSESVAEKPAYRWSFRRKRCLIPADAFYEWKKEGKTKQPYLIRRKDAKPFAFAGLWDRWQDPERGPLDTFTILTTDANELIQPLHDRMPVILDRKDFDFWLDPAVEDRERLEPLLAPFDPQQMETYPVSRTVNSPANDVADCIAPLVEDQIR
;
A
#
# COMPACT_ATOMS: atom_id res chain seq x y z
N MET A 1 4.27 10.68 3.48
CA MET A 1 4.36 9.17 3.48
C MET A 1 2.95 8.63 3.38
N CYS A 2 2.72 7.67 2.48
CA CYS A 2 1.40 7.08 2.28
C CYS A 2 0.84 6.52 3.59
N GLY A 3 -0.11 7.20 4.19
CA GLY A 3 -0.75 6.85 5.45
C GLY A 3 -2.24 6.57 5.30
N ARG A 4 -2.78 6.63 4.09
CA ARG A 4 -4.19 6.41 3.81
C ARG A 4 -4.40 6.03 2.35
N TYR A 5 -5.26 5.05 2.06
CA TYR A 5 -5.58 4.66 0.69
C TYR A 5 -7.00 4.09 0.56
N THR A 6 -7.42 3.77 -0.68
CA THR A 6 -8.75 3.25 -1.00
C THR A 6 -8.66 1.90 -1.69
N LEU A 7 -9.67 1.07 -1.47
CA LEU A 7 -9.91 -0.16 -2.21
C LEU A 7 -11.43 -0.35 -2.36
N SER A 8 -11.96 0.16 -3.46
CA SER A 8 -13.39 0.11 -3.81
C SER A 8 -13.67 -0.61 -5.13
N SER A 9 -12.63 -1.15 -5.77
CA SER A 9 -12.76 -2.01 -6.95
C SER A 9 -13.50 -3.29 -6.64
N LYS A 10 -14.23 -3.80 -7.62
CA LYS A 10 -15.00 -5.04 -7.50
C LYS A 10 -14.10 -6.27 -7.43
N GLY A 11 -14.58 -7.32 -6.80
CA GLY A 11 -13.82 -8.55 -6.62
C GLY A 11 -13.39 -9.22 -7.92
N ASP A 12 -14.22 -9.15 -8.98
CA ASP A 12 -13.89 -9.69 -10.31
C ASP A 12 -12.74 -8.91 -10.97
N GLU A 13 -12.70 -7.59 -10.85
CA GLU A 13 -11.58 -6.78 -11.33
C GLU A 13 -10.28 -7.13 -10.60
N LEU A 14 -10.36 -7.32 -9.28
CA LEU A 14 -9.22 -7.73 -8.47
C LEU A 14 -8.75 -9.14 -8.81
N ALA A 15 -9.69 -10.08 -9.00
CA ALA A 15 -9.36 -11.45 -9.40
C ALA A 15 -8.63 -11.47 -10.74
N LEU A 16 -9.07 -10.68 -11.71
CA LEU A 16 -8.42 -10.55 -13.02
C LEU A 16 -7.05 -9.87 -12.94
N LEU A 17 -6.95 -8.77 -12.17
CA LEU A 17 -5.68 -8.04 -12.05
C LEU A 17 -4.59 -8.88 -11.38
N PHE A 18 -4.95 -9.59 -10.32
CA PHE A 18 -4.01 -10.32 -9.48
C PHE A 18 -3.92 -11.82 -9.80
N ASP A 19 -4.63 -12.30 -10.84
CA ASP A 19 -4.68 -13.71 -11.22
C ASP A 19 -5.04 -14.62 -10.03
N LEU A 20 -6.14 -14.28 -9.36
CA LEU A 20 -6.66 -15.03 -8.22
C LEU A 20 -7.58 -16.15 -8.71
N ARG A 21 -7.54 -17.30 -8.05
CA ARG A 21 -8.40 -18.45 -8.36
C ARG A 21 -9.87 -18.23 -7.99
N GLU A 22 -10.11 -17.38 -7.02
CA GLU A 22 -11.44 -17.07 -6.48
C GLU A 22 -11.68 -15.56 -6.50
N VAL A 23 -12.92 -15.18 -6.75
CA VAL A 23 -13.33 -13.77 -6.71
C VAL A 23 -13.48 -13.34 -5.25
N PRO A 24 -12.65 -12.41 -4.75
CA PRO A 24 -12.70 -12.00 -3.36
C PRO A 24 -13.98 -11.22 -3.05
N GLN A 25 -14.57 -11.49 -1.89
CA GLN A 25 -15.69 -10.72 -1.36
C GLN A 25 -15.16 -9.71 -0.34
N LEU A 26 -14.94 -8.48 -0.77
CA LEU A 26 -14.39 -7.41 0.05
C LEU A 26 -15.40 -6.27 0.19
N PRO A 27 -15.47 -5.63 1.36
CA PRO A 27 -16.22 -4.38 1.49
C PRO A 27 -15.53 -3.27 0.70
N LEU A 28 -16.31 -2.35 0.16
CA LEU A 28 -15.77 -1.13 -0.44
C LEU A 28 -15.17 -0.26 0.64
N ARG A 29 -13.91 0.15 0.45
CA ARG A 29 -13.15 0.93 1.41
C ARG A 29 -12.62 2.20 0.76
N TYR A 30 -13.01 3.32 1.32
CA TYR A 30 -12.66 4.65 0.81
C TYR A 30 -11.60 5.37 1.66
N ASN A 31 -11.27 4.82 2.83
CA ASN A 31 -10.40 5.48 3.79
C ASN A 31 -9.66 4.48 4.69
N ILE A 32 -8.89 3.57 4.09
CA ILE A 32 -8.10 2.57 4.81
C ILE A 32 -6.96 3.28 5.54
N ALA A 33 -6.85 3.03 6.85
CA ALA A 33 -5.86 3.64 7.74
C ALA A 33 -4.95 2.59 8.38
N PRO A 34 -3.75 3.00 8.86
CA PRO A 34 -2.86 2.12 9.62
C PRO A 34 -3.57 1.41 10.76
N THR A 35 -3.09 0.23 11.10
CA THR A 35 -3.59 -0.71 12.11
C THR A 35 -4.86 -1.48 11.74
N GLN A 36 -5.54 -1.10 10.66
CA GLN A 36 -6.67 -1.86 10.13
C GLN A 36 -6.19 -3.09 9.34
N GLU A 37 -7.06 -4.10 9.27
CA GLU A 37 -6.88 -5.24 8.37
C GLU A 37 -7.39 -4.88 6.97
N THR A 38 -6.64 -5.30 5.96
CA THR A 38 -6.98 -5.03 4.56
C THR A 38 -6.40 -6.10 3.65
N ALA A 39 -6.87 -6.12 2.40
CA ALA A 39 -6.48 -7.09 1.39
C ALA A 39 -5.00 -6.99 1.01
N VAL A 40 -4.33 -8.13 1.00
CA VAL A 40 -2.94 -8.31 0.57
C VAL A 40 -2.85 -9.56 -0.29
N VAL A 41 -2.22 -9.45 -1.46
CA VAL A 41 -1.95 -10.60 -2.34
C VAL A 41 -0.53 -11.07 -2.12
N ARG A 42 -0.36 -12.37 -1.88
CA ARG A 42 0.95 -12.99 -1.63
C ARG A 42 1.03 -14.41 -2.18
N VAL A 43 2.26 -14.91 -2.24
CA VAL A 43 2.62 -16.30 -2.54
C VAL A 43 3.35 -16.86 -1.32
N GLU A 44 2.94 -18.02 -0.82
CA GLU A 44 3.53 -18.59 0.41
C GLU A 44 4.86 -19.32 0.15
N ARG A 45 5.00 -19.92 -1.04
CA ARG A 45 6.18 -20.70 -1.44
C ARG A 45 6.33 -20.67 -2.97
N PRO A 46 7.54 -20.88 -3.49
CA PRO A 46 7.76 -20.90 -4.94
C PRO A 46 6.76 -21.81 -5.66
N GLY A 47 6.17 -21.30 -6.76
CA GLY A 47 5.21 -22.04 -7.57
C GLY A 47 3.82 -22.23 -6.97
N ALA A 48 3.55 -21.74 -5.75
CA ALA A 48 2.20 -21.72 -5.19
C ALA A 48 1.33 -20.66 -5.88
N PRO A 49 0.00 -20.85 -5.95
CA PRO A 49 -0.90 -19.84 -6.48
C PRO A 49 -0.88 -18.59 -5.60
N ARG A 50 -1.18 -17.46 -6.23
CA ARG A 50 -1.45 -16.22 -5.50
C ARG A 50 -2.72 -16.39 -4.67
N ARG A 51 -2.70 -15.85 -3.47
CA ARG A 51 -3.86 -15.79 -2.59
C ARG A 51 -4.04 -14.39 -2.05
N LEU A 52 -5.27 -14.00 -1.81
CA LEU A 52 -5.62 -12.77 -1.16
C LEU A 52 -6.00 -13.09 0.29
N ASP A 53 -5.31 -12.43 1.21
CA ASP A 53 -5.54 -12.53 2.66
C ASP A 53 -5.82 -11.15 3.24
N LEU A 54 -6.43 -11.10 4.41
CA LEU A 54 -6.56 -9.88 5.21
C LEU A 54 -5.38 -9.83 6.20
N LEU A 55 -4.54 -8.81 6.10
CA LEU A 55 -3.40 -8.58 6.97
C LEU A 55 -3.51 -7.21 7.64
N ARG A 56 -2.98 -7.10 8.86
CA ARG A 56 -2.94 -5.83 9.59
C ARG A 56 -1.86 -4.90 9.01
N TRP A 57 -2.23 -3.67 8.69
CA TRP A 57 -1.28 -2.67 8.22
C TRP A 57 -0.45 -2.08 9.37
N GLY A 58 0.84 -2.26 9.29
CA GLY A 58 1.84 -1.91 10.29
C GLY A 58 2.64 -3.15 10.67
N LEU A 59 3.75 -3.38 9.97
CA LEU A 59 4.56 -4.59 10.07
C LEU A 59 5.11 -4.77 11.48
N ILE A 60 4.89 -5.95 12.03
CA ILE A 60 5.49 -6.38 13.28
C ILE A 60 6.51 -7.47 12.91
N PRO A 61 7.82 -7.19 13.03
CA PRO A 61 8.84 -8.20 12.74
C PRO A 61 8.67 -9.42 13.64
N TYR A 62 8.94 -10.62 13.11
CA TYR A 62 8.78 -11.89 13.84
C TYR A 62 9.47 -11.93 15.20
N TRP A 63 10.56 -11.17 15.37
CA TRP A 63 11.36 -11.09 16.60
C TRP A 63 10.91 -9.99 17.56
N ALA A 64 9.90 -9.21 17.21
CA ALA A 64 9.42 -8.10 18.06
C ALA A 64 8.83 -8.62 19.37
N LYS A 65 9.11 -7.92 20.46
CA LYS A 65 8.58 -8.24 21.78
C LYS A 65 7.15 -7.74 21.98
N GLU A 66 6.78 -6.66 21.26
CA GLU A 66 5.50 -5.98 21.43
C GLU A 66 4.88 -5.61 20.09
N ALA A 67 3.57 -5.73 20.00
CA ALA A 67 2.78 -5.36 18.81
C ALA A 67 2.84 -3.87 18.48
N SER A 68 3.08 -3.02 19.47
CA SER A 68 3.10 -1.55 19.35
C SER A 68 4.12 -1.02 18.33
N ILE A 69 5.19 -1.76 18.07
CA ILE A 69 6.19 -1.43 17.04
C ILE A 69 5.53 -1.25 15.66
N GLY A 70 4.51 -2.06 15.33
CA GLY A 70 3.79 -1.99 14.06
C GLY A 70 3.17 -0.63 13.79
N ASN A 71 2.76 0.11 14.82
CA ASN A 71 2.15 1.43 14.63
C ASN A 71 3.08 2.46 13.97
N ARG A 72 4.41 2.23 14.02
CA ARG A 72 5.43 3.07 13.40
C ARG A 72 6.03 2.45 12.14
N MET A 73 5.61 1.23 11.80
CA MET A 73 6.16 0.46 10.68
C MET A 73 5.13 0.28 9.56
N ILE A 74 4.35 1.34 9.30
CA ILE A 74 3.35 1.37 8.22
C ILE A 74 4.00 1.51 6.84
N ASN A 75 5.19 2.13 6.77
CA ASN A 75 5.97 2.29 5.55
C ASN A 75 7.43 1.90 5.77
N ALA A 76 8.05 1.35 4.72
CA ALA A 76 9.47 1.06 4.66
C ALA A 76 10.11 1.77 3.46
N ARG A 77 11.23 2.46 3.67
CA ARG A 77 11.94 3.17 2.60
C ARG A 77 12.70 2.19 1.72
N SER A 78 12.51 2.27 0.41
CA SER A 78 13.15 1.41 -0.60
C SER A 78 14.67 1.42 -0.49
N GLU A 79 15.29 2.58 -0.22
CA GLU A 79 16.74 2.76 -0.16
C GLU A 79 17.40 1.96 0.96
N SER A 80 16.69 1.67 2.02
CA SER A 80 17.25 1.00 3.21
C SER A 80 16.57 -0.33 3.57
N VAL A 81 15.58 -0.75 2.79
CA VAL A 81 14.75 -1.93 3.09
C VAL A 81 15.57 -3.22 3.14
N ALA A 82 16.54 -3.36 2.24
CA ALA A 82 17.39 -4.53 2.15
C ALA A 82 18.40 -4.67 3.31
N GLU A 83 18.66 -3.59 4.04
CA GLU A 83 19.68 -3.53 5.09
C GLU A 83 19.09 -3.55 6.49
N LYS A 84 17.94 -2.87 6.69
CA LYS A 84 17.34 -2.74 8.03
C LYS A 84 16.89 -4.08 8.59
N PRO A 85 17.29 -4.42 9.84
CA PRO A 85 16.93 -5.70 10.47
C PRO A 85 15.43 -6.01 10.48
N ALA A 86 14.60 -4.99 10.55
CA ALA A 86 13.14 -5.13 10.58
C ALA A 86 12.54 -5.56 9.23
N TYR A 87 13.24 -5.33 8.12
CA TYR A 87 12.68 -5.52 6.78
C TYR A 87 13.48 -6.49 5.91
N ARG A 88 14.83 -6.58 6.11
CA ARG A 88 15.74 -7.29 5.21
C ARG A 88 15.34 -8.74 4.93
N TRP A 89 14.80 -9.44 5.93
CA TRP A 89 14.33 -10.82 5.76
C TRP A 89 13.07 -10.87 4.90
N SER A 90 12.09 -10.03 5.21
CA SER A 90 10.83 -9.96 4.46
C SER A 90 11.05 -9.45 3.03
N PHE A 91 12.01 -8.54 2.82
CA PHE A 91 12.39 -8.08 1.48
C PHE A 91 12.93 -9.22 0.61
N ARG A 92 13.65 -10.14 1.19
CA ARG A 92 14.15 -11.32 0.44
C ARG A 92 13.07 -12.34 0.15
N ARG A 93 12.13 -12.60 1.06
CA ARG A 93 11.29 -13.81 1.01
C ARG A 93 9.79 -13.60 1.24
N LYS A 94 9.39 -12.48 1.79
CA LYS A 94 7.99 -12.22 2.19
C LYS A 94 7.47 -10.93 1.58
N ARG A 95 7.59 -10.86 0.25
CA ARG A 95 7.02 -9.74 -0.52
C ARG A 95 5.56 -9.99 -0.78
N CYS A 96 4.81 -8.90 -0.92
CA CYS A 96 3.38 -8.95 -1.21
C CYS A 96 2.98 -7.75 -2.08
N LEU A 97 1.77 -7.82 -2.61
CA LEU A 97 1.10 -6.74 -3.31
C LEU A 97 -0.07 -6.25 -2.47
N ILE A 98 -0.21 -4.95 -2.35
CA ILE A 98 -1.34 -4.33 -1.66
C ILE A 98 -2.26 -3.73 -2.73
N PRO A 99 -3.44 -4.31 -2.99
CA PRO A 99 -4.43 -3.76 -3.89
C PRO A 99 -4.88 -2.37 -3.45
N ALA A 100 -4.96 -1.42 -4.39
CA ALA A 100 -5.43 -0.07 -4.14
C ALA A 100 -6.03 0.53 -5.40
N ASP A 101 -6.98 1.47 -5.24
CA ASP A 101 -7.53 2.28 -6.33
C ASP A 101 -6.92 3.68 -6.33
N ALA A 102 -6.62 4.20 -5.14
CA ALA A 102 -6.05 5.52 -4.93
C ALA A 102 -5.38 5.60 -3.55
N PHE A 103 -4.58 6.64 -3.34
CA PHE A 103 -4.05 6.98 -2.02
C PHE A 103 -4.14 8.49 -1.77
N TYR A 104 -3.95 8.88 -0.51
CA TYR A 104 -4.05 10.27 -0.11
C TYR A 104 -2.71 10.83 0.35
N GLU A 105 -2.49 12.09 0.01
CA GLU A 105 -1.45 12.93 0.60
C GLU A 105 -2.01 14.30 0.99
N TRP A 106 -1.35 14.96 1.93
CA TRP A 106 -1.82 16.22 2.51
C TRP A 106 -0.86 17.36 2.19
N LYS A 107 -1.30 18.23 1.29
CA LYS A 107 -0.57 19.47 1.00
C LYS A 107 -0.69 20.44 2.18
N LYS A 108 0.45 20.93 2.65
CA LYS A 108 0.47 21.96 3.70
C LYS A 108 0.12 23.33 3.09
N GLU A 109 -0.94 23.94 3.58
CA GLU A 109 -1.41 25.27 3.18
C GLU A 109 -1.49 26.17 4.41
N GLY A 110 -0.42 26.91 4.68
CA GLY A 110 -0.30 27.71 5.87
C GLY A 110 -0.40 26.86 7.16
N LYS A 111 -1.46 27.10 7.95
CA LYS A 111 -1.75 26.37 9.21
C LYS A 111 -2.60 25.10 9.00
N THR A 112 -3.13 24.89 7.81
CA THR A 112 -4.02 23.79 7.48
C THR A 112 -3.34 22.79 6.56
N LYS A 113 -3.96 21.61 6.41
CA LYS A 113 -3.56 20.61 5.45
C LYS A 113 -4.75 20.26 4.57
N GLN A 114 -4.59 20.43 3.27
CA GLN A 114 -5.58 20.04 2.27
C GLN A 114 -5.29 18.62 1.79
N PRO A 115 -6.21 17.65 1.96
CA PRO A 115 -6.05 16.32 1.41
C PRO A 115 -6.24 16.31 -0.11
N TYR A 116 -5.39 15.56 -0.78
CA TYR A 116 -5.45 15.28 -2.20
C TYR A 116 -5.56 13.77 -2.39
N LEU A 117 -6.38 13.36 -3.34
CA LEU A 117 -6.43 11.98 -3.79
C LEU A 117 -5.55 11.84 -5.03
N ILE A 118 -4.77 10.77 -5.06
CA ILE A 118 -3.86 10.41 -6.14
C ILE A 118 -4.28 9.04 -6.68
N ARG A 119 -4.49 8.91 -8.00
CA ARG A 119 -4.89 7.67 -8.64
C ARG A 119 -4.33 7.56 -10.06
N ARG A 120 -4.52 6.42 -10.68
CA ARG A 120 -4.27 6.26 -12.11
C ARG A 120 -5.32 7.04 -12.93
N LYS A 121 -4.90 7.61 -14.08
CA LYS A 121 -5.81 8.32 -14.99
C LYS A 121 -6.90 7.43 -15.59
N ASP A 122 -6.61 6.14 -15.77
CA ASP A 122 -7.57 5.17 -16.30
C ASP A 122 -8.55 4.65 -15.20
N ALA A 123 -8.44 5.17 -13.99
CA ALA A 123 -9.23 4.82 -12.81
C ALA A 123 -9.22 3.31 -12.46
N LYS A 124 -8.27 2.55 -12.98
CA LYS A 124 -8.14 1.12 -12.68
C LYS A 124 -7.37 0.88 -11.38
N PRO A 125 -7.67 -0.22 -10.68
CA PRO A 125 -6.89 -0.63 -9.52
C PRO A 125 -5.44 -0.94 -9.90
N PHE A 126 -4.56 -0.80 -8.92
CA PHE A 126 -3.13 -1.07 -9.04
C PHE A 126 -2.61 -1.75 -7.76
N ALA A 127 -1.33 -2.02 -7.69
CA ALA A 127 -0.72 -2.61 -6.52
C ALA A 127 0.42 -1.75 -5.98
N PHE A 128 0.43 -1.54 -4.66
CA PHE A 128 1.65 -1.14 -3.99
C PHE A 128 2.56 -2.35 -3.76
N ALA A 129 3.86 -2.15 -3.89
CA ALA A 129 4.85 -3.10 -3.38
C ALA A 129 4.85 -3.10 -1.86
N GLY A 130 4.82 -4.27 -1.26
CA GLY A 130 4.86 -4.41 0.18
C GLY A 130 5.65 -5.59 0.68
N LEU A 131 5.86 -5.59 1.98
CA LEU A 131 6.47 -6.70 2.71
C LEU A 131 5.50 -7.15 3.80
N TRP A 132 5.50 -8.43 4.09
CA TRP A 132 4.73 -8.97 5.19
C TRP A 132 5.62 -9.76 6.14
N ASP A 133 5.17 -9.92 7.38
CA ASP A 133 5.80 -10.81 8.35
C ASP A 133 4.74 -11.42 9.26
N ARG A 134 5.07 -12.57 9.83
CA ARG A 134 4.25 -13.27 10.83
C ARG A 134 4.88 -13.11 12.19
N TRP A 135 4.18 -12.42 13.06
CA TRP A 135 4.55 -12.27 14.45
C TRP A 135 3.73 -13.23 15.32
N GLN A 136 4.36 -13.81 16.32
CA GLN A 136 3.69 -14.67 17.27
C GLN A 136 3.23 -13.85 18.47
N ASP A 137 1.93 -13.54 18.52
CA ASP A 137 1.33 -12.93 19.69
C ASP A 137 1.31 -13.96 20.84
N PRO A 138 1.86 -13.63 22.01
CA PRO A 138 1.89 -14.56 23.14
C PRO A 138 0.51 -15.01 23.63
N GLU A 139 -0.52 -14.18 23.44
CA GLU A 139 -1.87 -14.42 23.94
C GLU A 139 -2.84 -14.87 22.84
N ARG A 140 -2.66 -14.39 21.62
CA ARG A 140 -3.64 -14.54 20.52
C ARG A 140 -3.18 -15.44 19.38
N GLY A 141 -1.92 -15.88 19.41
CA GLY A 141 -1.34 -16.70 18.36
C GLY A 141 -0.78 -15.89 17.16
N PRO A 142 -0.66 -16.51 15.97
CA PRO A 142 0.02 -15.87 14.84
C PRO A 142 -0.78 -14.68 14.28
N LEU A 143 -0.09 -13.56 14.09
CA LEU A 143 -0.61 -12.35 13.46
C LEU A 143 0.23 -12.00 12.23
N ASP A 144 -0.39 -12.00 11.06
CA ASP A 144 0.22 -11.58 9.81
C ASP A 144 0.03 -10.05 9.64
N THR A 145 1.14 -9.37 9.40
CA THR A 145 1.17 -7.91 9.27
C THR A 145 1.97 -7.50 8.04
N PHE A 146 1.72 -6.29 7.52
CA PHE A 146 2.43 -5.80 6.33
C PHE A 146 2.84 -4.34 6.45
N THR A 147 3.77 -3.93 5.58
CA THR A 147 4.19 -2.54 5.36
C THR A 147 4.20 -2.23 3.87
N ILE A 148 3.94 -0.96 3.52
CA ILE A 148 4.02 -0.46 2.15
C ILE A 148 5.44 0.08 1.91
N LEU A 149 6.06 -0.28 0.77
CA LEU A 149 7.32 0.31 0.36
C LEU A 149 7.10 1.71 -0.19
N THR A 150 8.01 2.62 0.13
CA THR A 150 7.99 4.00 -0.36
C THR A 150 9.30 4.34 -1.03
N THR A 151 9.21 5.15 -2.08
CA THR A 151 10.33 5.70 -2.85
C THR A 151 10.22 7.21 -2.92
N ASP A 152 11.15 7.88 -3.60
CA ASP A 152 11.07 9.31 -3.84
C ASP A 152 9.82 9.65 -4.66
N ALA A 153 9.24 10.81 -4.39
CA ALA A 153 8.06 11.26 -5.13
C ALA A 153 8.43 11.61 -6.59
N ASN A 154 7.54 11.22 -7.52
CA ASN A 154 7.62 11.73 -8.88
C ASN A 154 7.20 13.21 -8.95
N GLU A 155 7.35 13.84 -10.11
CA GLU A 155 7.07 15.27 -10.31
C GLU A 155 5.61 15.68 -10.03
N LEU A 156 4.64 14.76 -10.19
CA LEU A 156 3.22 15.02 -9.87
C LEU A 156 2.98 15.09 -8.35
N ILE A 157 3.65 14.23 -7.58
CA ILE A 157 3.41 14.06 -6.14
C ILE A 157 4.32 14.97 -5.32
N GLN A 158 5.52 15.31 -5.82
CA GLN A 158 6.49 16.12 -5.12
C GLN A 158 5.94 17.44 -4.53
N PRO A 159 5.00 18.17 -5.16
CA PRO A 159 4.38 19.35 -4.56
C PRO A 159 3.50 19.05 -3.33
N LEU A 160 3.10 17.80 -3.11
CA LEU A 160 2.27 17.34 -2.00
C LEU A 160 3.12 16.73 -0.88
N HIS A 161 4.10 15.90 -1.27
CA HIS A 161 4.98 15.16 -0.35
C HIS A 161 6.27 14.72 -1.07
N ASP A 162 7.38 14.58 -0.33
CA ASP A 162 8.70 14.13 -0.84
C ASP A 162 8.78 12.62 -1.13
N ARG A 163 7.77 11.85 -0.70
CA ARG A 163 7.72 10.39 -0.88
C ARG A 163 6.41 9.95 -1.49
N MET A 164 6.46 8.82 -2.21
CA MET A 164 5.28 8.12 -2.72
C MET A 164 5.38 6.62 -2.46
N PRO A 165 4.25 5.87 -2.42
CA PRO A 165 4.30 4.41 -2.40
C PRO A 165 4.92 3.89 -3.71
N VAL A 166 5.65 2.79 -3.62
CA VAL A 166 6.12 2.06 -4.80
C VAL A 166 4.90 1.37 -5.43
N ILE A 167 4.59 1.74 -6.67
CA ILE A 167 3.52 1.13 -7.47
C ILE A 167 4.17 0.22 -8.50
N LEU A 168 3.73 -1.03 -8.56
CA LEU A 168 4.26 -2.02 -9.49
C LEU A 168 3.40 -2.15 -10.74
N ASP A 169 4.03 -2.30 -11.89
CA ASP A 169 3.38 -2.73 -13.11
C ASP A 169 2.95 -4.20 -13.01
N ARG A 170 1.82 -4.55 -13.66
CA ARG A 170 1.30 -5.93 -13.66
C ARG A 170 2.32 -6.97 -14.17
N LYS A 171 3.14 -6.61 -15.14
CA LYS A 171 4.19 -7.47 -15.71
C LYS A 171 5.23 -7.91 -14.67
N ASP A 172 5.40 -7.14 -13.60
CA ASP A 172 6.42 -7.37 -12.57
C ASP A 172 5.87 -8.14 -11.34
N PHE A 173 4.56 -8.43 -11.30
CA PHE A 173 3.92 -9.06 -10.14
C PHE A 173 4.47 -10.46 -9.83
N ASP A 174 4.65 -11.31 -10.84
CA ASP A 174 5.20 -12.64 -10.63
C ASP A 174 6.61 -12.59 -10.09
N PHE A 175 7.43 -11.74 -10.70
CA PHE A 175 8.81 -11.57 -10.30
C PHE A 175 8.93 -11.00 -8.87
N TRP A 176 8.09 -10.02 -8.53
CA TRP A 176 8.04 -9.44 -7.18
C TRP A 176 7.59 -10.45 -6.13
N LEU A 177 6.58 -11.26 -6.44
CA LEU A 177 6.00 -12.22 -5.50
C LEU A 177 6.81 -13.51 -5.35
N ASP A 178 7.70 -13.83 -6.28
CA ASP A 178 8.46 -15.08 -6.24
C ASP A 178 9.49 -15.10 -5.09
N PRO A 179 9.28 -15.87 -4.01
CA PRO A 179 10.19 -15.92 -2.88
C PRO A 179 11.54 -16.59 -3.20
N ALA A 180 11.70 -17.21 -4.38
CA ALA A 180 12.98 -17.73 -4.86
C ALA A 180 13.90 -16.62 -5.39
N VAL A 181 13.36 -15.46 -5.75
CA VAL A 181 14.14 -14.30 -6.16
C VAL A 181 14.60 -13.55 -4.92
N GLU A 182 15.83 -13.80 -4.46
CA GLU A 182 16.43 -13.17 -3.27
C GLU A 182 17.44 -12.06 -3.62
N ASP A 183 17.79 -11.96 -4.88
CA ASP A 183 18.80 -11.03 -5.37
C ASP A 183 18.29 -9.59 -5.33
N ARG A 184 18.96 -8.79 -4.50
CA ARG A 184 18.68 -7.37 -4.29
C ARG A 184 18.81 -6.57 -5.59
N GLU A 185 19.86 -6.80 -6.37
CA GLU A 185 20.14 -6.04 -7.59
C GLU A 185 19.05 -6.21 -8.63
N ARG A 186 18.37 -7.35 -8.62
CA ARG A 186 17.23 -7.64 -9.50
C ARG A 186 15.91 -7.04 -9.00
N LEU A 187 15.76 -6.85 -7.69
CA LEU A 187 14.54 -6.32 -7.08
C LEU A 187 14.53 -4.79 -7.01
N GLU A 188 15.68 -4.15 -6.80
CA GLU A 188 15.79 -2.69 -6.65
C GLU A 188 15.24 -1.88 -7.85
N PRO A 189 15.44 -2.28 -9.11
CA PRO A 189 14.85 -1.54 -10.24
C PRO A 189 13.33 -1.42 -10.21
N LEU A 190 12.63 -2.34 -9.53
CA LEU A 190 11.18 -2.30 -9.36
C LEU A 190 10.73 -1.22 -8.36
N LEU A 191 11.64 -0.67 -7.57
CA LEU A 191 11.33 0.28 -6.50
C LEU A 191 11.37 1.75 -6.96
N ALA A 192 11.44 1.98 -8.26
CA ALA A 192 11.43 3.31 -8.87
C ALA A 192 10.07 4.02 -8.69
N PRO A 193 10.06 5.37 -8.73
CA PRO A 193 8.82 6.13 -8.80
C PRO A 193 7.96 5.74 -10.02
N PHE A 194 6.65 5.64 -9.83
CA PHE A 194 5.73 5.36 -10.92
C PHE A 194 5.62 6.56 -11.88
N ASP A 195 5.33 6.28 -13.15
CA ASP A 195 5.24 7.29 -14.22
C ASP A 195 4.16 8.34 -13.92
N PRO A 196 4.52 9.63 -13.72
CA PRO A 196 3.58 10.69 -13.42
C PRO A 196 2.56 10.94 -14.53
N GLN A 197 2.89 10.61 -15.78
CA GLN A 197 1.98 10.79 -16.91
C GLN A 197 0.77 9.85 -16.87
N GLN A 198 0.88 8.74 -16.15
CA GLN A 198 -0.21 7.79 -15.94
C GLN A 198 -1.07 8.10 -14.70
N MET A 199 -0.70 9.14 -13.96
CA MET A 199 -1.37 9.50 -12.71
C MET A 199 -2.10 10.84 -12.82
N GLU A 200 -3.08 11.02 -11.96
CA GLU A 200 -3.76 12.29 -11.72
C GLU A 200 -3.95 12.53 -10.22
N THR A 201 -4.11 13.80 -9.86
CA THR A 201 -4.39 14.20 -8.49
C THR A 201 -5.39 15.34 -8.44
N TYR A 202 -6.25 15.33 -7.42
CA TYR A 202 -7.22 16.40 -7.17
C TYR A 202 -7.51 16.55 -5.68
N PRO A 203 -7.92 17.76 -5.23
CA PRO A 203 -8.27 17.99 -3.84
C PRO A 203 -9.59 17.30 -3.48
N VAL A 204 -9.68 16.76 -2.26
CA VAL A 204 -10.87 16.09 -1.74
C VAL A 204 -11.30 16.71 -0.40
N SER A 205 -12.50 16.35 0.05
CA SER A 205 -13.05 16.84 1.32
C SER A 205 -12.17 16.43 2.51
N ARG A 206 -12.09 17.30 3.51
CA ARG A 206 -11.46 17.03 4.81
C ARG A 206 -12.17 15.93 5.61
N THR A 207 -13.30 15.43 5.13
CA THR A 207 -13.98 14.25 5.68
C THR A 207 -13.01 13.07 5.82
N VAL A 208 -12.08 12.90 4.87
CA VAL A 208 -11.05 11.85 4.89
C VAL A 208 -10.08 11.96 6.08
N ASN A 209 -9.97 13.11 6.73
CA ASN A 209 -9.03 13.29 7.86
C ASN A 209 -9.33 12.34 9.02
N SER A 210 -10.61 12.04 9.27
CA SER A 210 -10.98 11.05 10.28
C SER A 210 -11.03 9.65 9.68
N PRO A 211 -10.25 8.68 10.22
CA PRO A 211 -10.31 7.27 9.79
C PRO A 211 -11.68 6.61 10.02
N ALA A 212 -12.52 7.20 10.85
CA ALA A 212 -13.89 6.71 11.08
C ALA A 212 -14.83 7.00 9.89
N ASN A 213 -14.48 7.95 9.05
CA ASN A 213 -15.23 8.28 7.84
C ASN A 213 -14.70 7.41 6.68
N ASP A 214 -15.36 6.31 6.39
CA ASP A 214 -15.02 5.39 5.29
C ASP A 214 -16.20 5.33 4.31
N VAL A 215 -16.44 6.46 3.63
CA VAL A 215 -17.59 6.69 2.76
C VAL A 215 -17.15 7.25 1.41
N ALA A 216 -17.98 7.09 0.36
CA ALA A 216 -17.67 7.52 -1.00
C ALA A 216 -17.33 9.03 -1.10
N ASP A 217 -17.85 9.86 -0.21
CA ASP A 217 -17.54 11.30 -0.17
C ASP A 217 -16.04 11.59 0.07
N CYS A 218 -15.30 10.63 0.64
CA CYS A 218 -13.85 10.77 0.83
C CYS A 218 -13.08 10.88 -0.50
N ILE A 219 -13.59 10.31 -1.59
CA ILE A 219 -12.94 10.31 -2.91
C ILE A 219 -13.53 11.34 -3.88
N ALA A 220 -14.60 12.04 -3.50
CA ALA A 220 -15.25 13.03 -4.36
C ALA A 220 -14.35 14.26 -4.54
N PRO A 221 -14.10 14.70 -5.80
CA PRO A 221 -13.38 15.95 -6.06
C PRO A 221 -14.10 17.14 -5.42
N LEU A 222 -13.34 18.06 -4.83
CA LEU A 222 -13.91 19.35 -4.43
C LEU A 222 -14.23 20.18 -5.68
N VAL A 223 -15.41 20.81 -5.70
CA VAL A 223 -15.75 21.83 -6.68
C VAL A 223 -15.07 23.17 -6.32
N GLU A 224 -14.81 24.03 -7.32
CA GLU A 224 -14.02 25.26 -7.14
C GLU A 224 -14.51 26.15 -5.98
N ASP A 225 -15.82 26.21 -5.72
CA ASP A 225 -16.41 26.98 -4.62
C ASP A 225 -16.09 26.43 -3.22
N GLN A 226 -15.57 25.20 -3.12
CA GLN A 226 -15.24 24.52 -1.85
C GLN A 226 -13.73 24.57 -1.51
N ILE A 227 -12.91 25.14 -2.39
CA ILE A 227 -11.44 25.21 -2.25
C ILE A 227 -11.00 26.48 -1.49
N ARG A 228 -11.94 27.30 -1.00
CA ARG A 228 -11.67 28.57 -0.27
C ARG A 228 -11.54 28.37 1.23
#